data_68e9d9cccd333dc917af5ef10ee9c903
#
_entry.id   68e9d9cccd333dc917af5ef10ee9c903
#
_cell.length_a   1.000
_cell.length_b   1.000
_cell.length_c   1.000
_cell.angle_alpha   90.00
_cell.angle_beta   90.00
_cell.angle_gamma   90.00
#
_symmetry.space_group_name_H-M   'P 1'
#
loop_
_entity.id
_entity.type
_entity.pdbx_description
1 polymer ?
#
loop_
_entity_poly.entity_id
_entity_poly.type
_entity_poly.pdbx_seq_one_letter_code
_entity_poly.pdbx_strand_id
1 'polypeptide(L)'
;KKFDTLFRDHKKLNLKNPQTLSEKVSYIELHEQSPLAADCTDKYAVREYVANKGLSDILIPIYGGYTHFEDIDLSKLPDSFAIKATHGCKMNYLVPDKSKFDSEKCKKEIQRWMRTTYGTYSMEPHYTVIPHRFYIEKYLEKADQLIDYKFHCLNGEPRFVLTCSDRKSNGDKAMQVTLDLFDMDWNPIPEIVSSGLEHPGEGELPKPENLDEMVRIARILSEDFKFVRVDLYELEGKVYFGELTFTPAHCVFPYLSDKFDLEMGKLLQI
;
A
#
# COMPACT_ATOMS: atom_id res chain seq x y z
N LYS A 1 2.10 25.15 -7.31
CA LYS A 1 0.81 25.55 -7.94
C LYS A 1 -0.08 24.39 -8.38
N LYS A 2 0.46 23.18 -8.66
CA LYS A 2 -0.37 22.00 -9.00
C LYS A 2 -0.80 21.20 -7.78
N PHE A 3 -0.04 21.22 -6.69
CA PHE A 3 -0.42 20.59 -5.42
C PHE A 3 -1.66 21.24 -4.78
N ASP A 4 -1.87 22.55 -4.99
CA ASP A 4 -3.01 23.29 -4.42
C ASP A 4 -4.38 22.93 -5.02
N THR A 5 -4.44 22.15 -6.09
CA THR A 5 -5.67 21.91 -6.85
C THR A 5 -6.16 20.45 -6.87
N LEU A 6 -5.44 19.52 -6.27
CA LEU A 6 -5.75 18.10 -6.34
C LEU A 6 -6.54 17.58 -5.12
N PHE A 7 -6.81 18.41 -4.13
CA PHE A 7 -7.23 17.91 -2.82
C PHE A 7 -8.63 18.34 -2.41
N ARG A 8 -9.39 17.33 -2.06
CA ARG A 8 -10.59 17.28 -1.22
C ARG A 8 -11.27 18.64 -1.05
N ASP A 9 -12.38 18.86 -1.70
CA ASP A 9 -13.27 20.00 -1.51
C ASP A 9 -12.63 21.41 -1.58
N HIS A 10 -11.57 21.57 -2.41
CA HIS A 10 -10.84 22.83 -2.57
C HIS A 10 -10.10 23.36 -1.33
N LYS A 11 -9.89 22.56 -0.29
CA LYS A 11 -9.08 22.97 0.87
C LYS A 11 -7.60 23.02 0.48
N LYS A 12 -7.00 24.20 0.62
CA LYS A 12 -5.55 24.37 0.46
C LYS A 12 -4.83 23.80 1.66
N LEU A 13 -3.83 22.95 1.42
CA LEU A 13 -2.91 22.49 2.46
C LEU A 13 -2.05 23.66 2.95
N ASN A 14 -1.95 23.82 4.27
CA ASN A 14 -1.07 24.79 4.90
C ASN A 14 0.34 24.22 5.12
N LEU A 15 1.14 24.16 4.07
CA LEU A 15 2.50 23.63 4.15
C LEU A 15 3.52 24.55 4.82
N LYS A 16 3.15 25.81 5.14
CA LYS A 16 4.03 26.72 5.90
C LYS A 16 3.94 26.49 7.40
N ASN A 17 2.83 26.03 7.87
CA ASN A 17 2.59 25.68 9.28
C ASN A 17 1.65 24.47 9.34
N PRO A 18 2.13 23.27 8.97
CA PRO A 18 1.31 22.09 8.86
C PRO A 18 0.78 21.65 10.24
N GLN A 19 -0.53 21.41 10.32
CA GLN A 19 -1.20 21.01 11.56
C GLN A 19 -1.87 19.64 11.44
N THR A 20 -2.49 19.34 10.29
CA THR A 20 -3.18 18.07 10.08
C THR A 20 -2.20 16.97 9.64
N LEU A 21 -2.61 15.72 9.75
CA LEU A 21 -1.83 14.58 9.26
C LEU A 21 -1.54 14.73 7.76
N SER A 22 -2.57 15.09 6.98
CA SER A 22 -2.45 15.33 5.54
C SER A 22 -1.40 16.40 5.22
N GLU A 23 -1.41 17.53 5.94
CA GLU A 23 -0.44 18.61 5.74
C GLU A 23 0.98 18.18 6.13
N LYS A 24 1.13 17.47 7.24
CA LYS A 24 2.45 17.03 7.73
C LYS A 24 3.06 15.94 6.85
N VAL A 25 2.28 14.95 6.40
CA VAL A 25 2.76 13.93 5.48
C VAL A 25 3.15 14.55 4.13
N SER A 26 2.34 15.50 3.62
CA SER A 26 2.69 16.27 2.43
C SER A 26 3.98 17.10 2.61
N TYR A 27 4.18 17.67 3.80
CA TYR A 27 5.40 18.42 4.12
C TYR A 27 6.62 17.50 4.13
N ILE A 28 6.56 16.33 4.78
CA ILE A 28 7.63 15.33 4.80
C ILE A 28 8.01 14.93 3.37
N GLU A 29 7.03 14.59 2.54
CA GLU A 29 7.27 14.19 1.15
C GLU A 29 7.98 15.27 0.33
N LEU A 30 7.63 16.53 0.55
CA LEU A 30 8.19 17.63 -0.22
C LEU A 30 9.57 18.12 0.26
N HIS A 31 9.88 17.96 1.55
CA HIS A 31 11.04 18.58 2.15
C HIS A 31 12.03 17.60 2.80
N GLU A 32 11.60 16.38 3.10
CA GLU A 32 12.39 15.40 3.85
C GLU A 32 12.52 14.07 3.10
N GLN A 33 12.73 14.13 1.77
CA GLN A 33 12.86 12.90 0.97
C GLN A 33 13.98 12.01 1.50
N SER A 34 13.60 10.79 1.89
CA SER A 34 14.52 9.78 2.41
C SER A 34 14.88 8.78 1.31
N PRO A 35 16.18 8.56 0.99
CA PRO A 35 16.58 7.47 0.11
C PRO A 35 16.04 6.11 0.56
N LEU A 36 16.03 5.85 1.88
CA LEU A 36 15.48 4.62 2.44
C LEU A 36 13.97 4.48 2.14
N ALA A 37 13.20 5.58 2.17
CA ALA A 37 11.79 5.53 1.81
C ALA A 37 11.59 5.18 0.32
N ALA A 38 12.45 5.67 -0.57
CA ALA A 38 12.42 5.30 -1.99
C ALA A 38 12.74 3.82 -2.20
N ASP A 39 13.78 3.30 -1.52
CA ASP A 39 14.12 1.87 -1.55
C ASP A 39 12.98 1.00 -1.00
N CYS A 40 12.34 1.45 0.09
CA CYS A 40 11.21 0.75 0.69
C CYS A 40 9.90 0.88 -0.10
N THR A 41 9.80 1.83 -1.02
CA THR A 41 8.68 1.92 -1.98
C THR A 41 8.82 0.93 -3.13
N ASP A 42 10.05 0.58 -3.53
CA ASP A 42 10.29 -0.48 -4.52
C ASP A 42 9.83 -1.83 -3.96
N LYS A 43 8.78 -2.39 -4.55
CA LYS A 43 8.14 -3.65 -4.08
C LYS A 43 9.09 -4.87 -4.06
N TYR A 44 10.22 -4.79 -4.75
CA TYR A 44 11.24 -5.83 -4.74
C TYR A 44 12.36 -5.52 -3.73
N ALA A 45 12.86 -4.28 -3.72
CA ALA A 45 13.95 -3.88 -2.83
C ALA A 45 13.53 -3.87 -1.35
N VAL A 46 12.30 -3.49 -1.04
CA VAL A 46 11.74 -3.47 0.35
C VAL A 46 11.88 -4.82 1.06
N ARG A 47 11.96 -5.91 0.31
CA ARG A 47 12.10 -7.26 0.86
C ARG A 47 13.41 -7.44 1.65
N GLU A 48 14.48 -6.78 1.20
CA GLU A 48 15.75 -6.75 1.93
C GLU A 48 15.62 -5.99 3.24
N TYR A 49 14.94 -4.84 3.24
CA TYR A 49 14.64 -4.09 4.46
C TYR A 49 13.85 -4.95 5.46
N VAL A 50 12.77 -5.59 5.03
CA VAL A 50 11.94 -6.47 5.87
C VAL A 50 12.77 -7.64 6.42
N ALA A 51 13.62 -8.26 5.60
CA ALA A 51 14.49 -9.35 6.01
C ALA A 51 15.53 -8.89 7.06
N ASN A 52 16.16 -7.72 6.86
CA ASN A 52 17.12 -7.12 7.78
C ASN A 52 16.51 -6.76 9.15
N LYS A 53 15.20 -6.50 9.19
CA LYS A 53 14.43 -6.34 10.44
C LYS A 53 14.06 -7.68 11.11
N GLY A 54 14.54 -8.82 10.58
CA GLY A 54 14.27 -10.14 11.13
C GLY A 54 12.89 -10.70 10.82
N LEU A 55 12.23 -10.16 9.78
CA LEU A 55 10.84 -10.48 9.42
C LEU A 55 10.73 -11.24 8.08
N SER A 56 11.74 -12.04 7.71
CA SER A 56 11.73 -12.78 6.45
C SER A 56 10.51 -13.70 6.28
N ASP A 57 9.98 -14.21 7.40
CA ASP A 57 8.91 -15.21 7.40
C ASP A 57 7.55 -14.66 6.93
N ILE A 58 7.36 -13.32 7.00
CA ILE A 58 6.13 -12.68 6.51
C ILE A 58 6.17 -12.36 5.02
N LEU A 59 7.33 -12.53 4.37
CA LEU A 59 7.47 -12.24 2.94
C LEU A 59 6.79 -13.31 2.09
N ILE A 60 5.96 -12.88 1.14
CA ILE A 60 5.39 -13.79 0.13
C ILE A 60 6.55 -14.33 -0.72
N PRO A 61 6.68 -15.67 -0.91
CA PRO A 61 7.74 -16.24 -1.73
C PRO A 61 7.76 -15.70 -3.16
N ILE A 62 8.95 -15.41 -3.69
CA ILE A 62 9.13 -14.97 -5.08
C ILE A 62 9.78 -16.07 -5.93
N TYR A 63 9.43 -16.08 -7.22
CA TYR A 63 9.97 -17.01 -8.23
C TYR A 63 11.06 -16.37 -9.11
N GLY A 64 11.20 -15.03 -9.05
CA GLY A 64 12.24 -14.28 -9.75
C GLY A 64 11.88 -12.83 -9.97
N GLY A 65 12.91 -12.01 -10.28
CA GLY A 65 12.78 -10.62 -10.69
C GLY A 65 13.36 -10.45 -12.10
N TYR A 66 12.71 -9.63 -12.95
CA TYR A 66 12.98 -9.55 -14.38
C TYR A 66 12.88 -8.10 -14.89
N THR A 67 13.56 -7.84 -16.00
CA THR A 67 13.43 -6.60 -16.77
C THR A 67 12.77 -6.82 -18.13
N HIS A 68 12.83 -8.06 -18.66
CA HIS A 68 12.21 -8.44 -19.92
C HIS A 68 11.32 -9.67 -19.73
N PHE A 69 10.18 -9.68 -20.39
CA PHE A 69 9.24 -10.80 -20.31
C PHE A 69 9.85 -12.10 -20.86
N GLU A 70 10.70 -11.98 -21.85
CA GLU A 70 11.37 -13.09 -22.56
C GLU A 70 12.35 -13.85 -21.65
N ASP A 71 12.78 -13.25 -20.54
CA ASP A 71 13.68 -13.90 -19.57
C ASP A 71 12.95 -14.87 -18.64
N ILE A 72 11.61 -14.90 -18.69
CA ILE A 72 10.80 -15.78 -17.85
C ILE A 72 10.76 -17.18 -18.43
N ASP A 73 11.24 -18.16 -17.69
CA ASP A 73 10.98 -19.56 -17.98
C ASP A 73 9.59 -19.96 -17.44
N LEU A 74 8.57 -19.79 -18.28
CA LEU A 74 7.19 -20.10 -17.90
C LEU A 74 7.00 -21.57 -17.49
N SER A 75 7.86 -22.49 -17.94
CA SER A 75 7.74 -23.92 -17.59
C SER A 75 8.01 -24.18 -16.12
N LYS A 76 8.83 -23.35 -15.48
CA LYS A 76 9.20 -23.44 -14.05
C LYS A 76 8.23 -22.77 -13.09
N LEU A 77 7.27 -22.00 -13.60
CA LEU A 77 6.28 -21.36 -12.76
C LEU A 77 5.20 -22.35 -12.31
N PRO A 78 4.69 -22.21 -11.09
CA PRO A 78 3.59 -23.02 -10.58
C PRO A 78 2.27 -22.75 -11.32
N ASP A 79 1.22 -23.50 -10.98
CA ASP A 79 -0.09 -23.37 -11.59
C ASP A 79 -0.80 -22.05 -11.26
N SER A 80 -0.37 -21.37 -10.20
CA SER A 80 -0.86 -20.05 -9.83
C SER A 80 0.28 -19.13 -9.39
N PHE A 81 0.28 -17.88 -9.86
CA PHE A 81 1.28 -16.88 -9.52
C PHE A 81 0.74 -15.46 -9.74
N ALA A 82 1.45 -14.47 -9.21
CA ALA A 82 1.17 -13.05 -9.47
C ALA A 82 2.42 -12.38 -10.04
N ILE A 83 2.23 -11.50 -11.02
CA ILE A 83 3.29 -10.66 -11.58
C ILE A 83 3.04 -9.23 -11.15
N LYS A 84 4.04 -8.56 -10.60
CA LYS A 84 3.92 -7.17 -10.10
C LYS A 84 5.08 -6.32 -10.58
N ALA A 85 4.80 -5.10 -11.05
CA ALA A 85 5.85 -4.12 -11.30
C ALA A 85 6.30 -3.48 -9.98
N THR A 86 7.59 -3.10 -9.91
CA THR A 86 8.20 -2.55 -8.70
C THR A 86 7.93 -1.06 -8.50
N HIS A 87 7.68 -0.32 -9.58
CA HIS A 87 7.78 1.13 -9.71
C HIS A 87 6.42 1.84 -9.88
N GLY A 88 5.34 1.27 -9.35
CA GLY A 88 4.02 1.91 -9.45
C GLY A 88 2.91 1.14 -8.74
N CYS A 89 1.72 1.77 -8.70
CA CYS A 89 0.52 1.19 -8.14
C CYS A 89 -0.36 0.55 -9.22
N LYS A 90 -1.16 -0.45 -8.83
CA LYS A 90 -2.11 -1.16 -9.72
C LYS A 90 -1.47 -1.82 -10.95
N MET A 91 -0.16 -2.02 -10.94
CA MET A 91 0.60 -2.72 -11.98
C MET A 91 0.81 -4.18 -11.56
N ASN A 92 -0.27 -4.96 -11.57
CA ASN A 92 -0.27 -6.37 -11.22
C ASN A 92 -1.05 -7.18 -12.26
N TYR A 93 -0.63 -8.42 -12.46
CA TYR A 93 -1.28 -9.40 -13.31
C TYR A 93 -1.41 -10.70 -12.52
N LEU A 94 -2.63 -11.05 -12.16
CA LEU A 94 -2.92 -12.23 -11.35
C LEU A 94 -3.19 -13.44 -12.26
N VAL A 95 -2.54 -14.55 -11.99
CA VAL A 95 -2.70 -15.81 -12.70
C VAL A 95 -3.12 -16.89 -11.70
N PRO A 96 -4.43 -16.98 -11.41
CA PRO A 96 -4.94 -18.02 -10.49
C PRO A 96 -4.93 -19.42 -11.12
N ASP A 97 -4.84 -19.53 -12.45
CA ASP A 97 -4.84 -20.78 -13.20
C ASP A 97 -3.97 -20.60 -14.46
N LYS A 98 -2.78 -21.19 -14.44
CA LYS A 98 -1.81 -21.13 -15.54
C LYS A 98 -2.34 -21.74 -16.84
N SER A 99 -3.28 -22.69 -16.78
CA SER A 99 -3.88 -23.27 -17.99
C SER A 99 -4.68 -22.27 -18.81
N LYS A 100 -5.11 -21.17 -18.16
CA LYS A 100 -5.86 -20.04 -18.78
C LYS A 100 -5.01 -18.79 -18.96
N PHE A 101 -3.69 -18.89 -18.74
CA PHE A 101 -2.77 -17.76 -18.80
C PHE A 101 -2.57 -17.30 -20.26
N ASP A 102 -2.98 -16.06 -20.53
CA ASP A 102 -2.71 -15.37 -21.79
C ASP A 102 -1.36 -14.65 -21.71
N SER A 103 -0.30 -15.33 -22.12
CA SER A 103 1.07 -14.81 -22.07
C SER A 103 1.26 -13.58 -22.96
N GLU A 104 0.59 -13.51 -24.12
CA GLU A 104 0.72 -12.37 -25.04
C GLU A 104 0.04 -11.11 -24.48
N LYS A 105 -1.13 -11.27 -23.84
CA LYS A 105 -1.78 -10.18 -23.13
C LYS A 105 -0.92 -9.70 -21.95
N CYS A 106 -0.40 -10.61 -21.16
CA CYS A 106 0.47 -10.30 -20.04
C CYS A 106 1.73 -9.54 -20.49
N LYS A 107 2.39 -10.01 -21.56
CA LYS A 107 3.56 -9.35 -22.16
C LYS A 107 3.26 -7.91 -22.56
N LYS A 108 2.13 -7.65 -23.20
CA LYS A 108 1.71 -6.28 -23.59
C LYS A 108 1.51 -5.39 -22.36
N GLU A 109 0.90 -5.91 -21.29
CA GLU A 109 0.72 -5.17 -20.04
C GLU A 109 2.08 -4.86 -19.38
N ILE A 110 2.98 -5.82 -19.28
CA ILE A 110 4.32 -5.61 -18.75
C ILE A 110 5.07 -4.56 -19.58
N GLN A 111 5.03 -4.65 -20.89
CA GLN A 111 5.66 -3.65 -21.77
C GLN A 111 5.08 -2.23 -21.55
N ARG A 112 3.79 -2.12 -21.26
CA ARG A 112 3.14 -0.86 -20.90
C ARG A 112 3.67 -0.35 -19.56
N TRP A 113 3.75 -1.21 -18.53
CA TRP A 113 4.30 -0.83 -17.21
C TRP A 113 5.74 -0.34 -17.32
N MET A 114 6.59 -1.08 -18.03
CA MET A 114 8.01 -0.75 -18.20
C MET A 114 8.26 0.61 -18.88
N ARG A 115 7.27 1.16 -19.59
CA ARG A 115 7.32 2.50 -20.20
C ARG A 115 6.69 3.59 -19.33
N THR A 116 6.06 3.23 -18.21
CA THR A 116 5.31 4.16 -17.37
C THR A 116 6.21 4.71 -16.27
N THR A 117 6.43 6.00 -16.23
CA THR A 117 7.09 6.68 -15.10
C THR A 117 6.01 7.15 -14.12
N TYR A 118 5.62 6.27 -13.20
CA TYR A 118 4.49 6.47 -12.30
C TYR A 118 4.60 7.77 -11.49
N GLY A 119 5.74 8.03 -10.86
CA GLY A 119 5.95 9.20 -10.01
C GLY A 119 5.73 10.54 -10.69
N THR A 120 5.88 10.61 -12.01
CA THR A 120 5.63 11.85 -12.78
C THR A 120 4.14 12.19 -12.84
N TYR A 121 3.26 11.19 -12.91
CA TYR A 121 1.81 11.37 -13.02
C TYR A 121 1.15 11.46 -11.65
N SER A 122 1.63 10.69 -10.68
CA SER A 122 1.06 10.61 -9.34
C SER A 122 1.50 11.74 -8.42
N MET A 123 2.50 12.54 -8.82
CA MET A 123 3.16 13.56 -7.99
C MET A 123 3.84 12.96 -6.75
N GLU A 124 4.33 11.74 -6.87
CA GLU A 124 5.05 10.98 -5.86
C GLU A 124 6.51 10.80 -6.33
N PRO A 125 7.39 11.80 -6.13
CA PRO A 125 8.70 11.86 -6.76
C PRO A 125 9.61 10.69 -6.41
N HIS A 126 9.45 10.06 -5.24
CA HIS A 126 10.23 8.89 -4.85
C HIS A 126 10.05 7.70 -5.80
N TYR A 127 8.92 7.59 -6.51
CA TYR A 127 8.75 6.56 -7.55
C TYR A 127 9.60 6.81 -8.80
N THR A 128 10.06 8.03 -9.05
CA THR A 128 10.83 8.34 -10.28
C THR A 128 12.23 7.77 -10.28
N VAL A 129 12.77 7.43 -9.11
CA VAL A 129 14.11 6.86 -8.94
C VAL A 129 14.11 5.35 -8.85
N ILE A 130 12.93 4.70 -8.79
CA ILE A 130 12.80 3.25 -8.69
C ILE A 130 13.12 2.62 -10.05
N PRO A 131 14.06 1.64 -10.12
CA PRO A 131 14.34 0.91 -11.35
C PRO A 131 13.10 0.20 -11.88
N HIS A 132 12.83 0.38 -13.18
CA HIS A 132 11.72 -0.31 -13.81
C HIS A 132 12.04 -1.80 -13.96
N ARG A 133 11.36 -2.61 -13.20
CA ARG A 133 11.43 -4.08 -13.22
C ARG A 133 10.10 -4.65 -12.75
N PHE A 134 9.93 -5.93 -12.91
CA PHE A 134 8.82 -6.68 -12.36
C PHE A 134 9.31 -7.97 -11.73
N TYR A 135 8.52 -8.55 -10.86
CA TYR A 135 8.82 -9.81 -10.21
C TYR A 135 7.59 -10.72 -10.20
N ILE A 136 7.85 -12.00 -10.01
CA ILE A 136 6.82 -13.03 -9.93
C ILE A 136 6.82 -13.59 -8.52
N GLU A 137 5.65 -13.61 -7.88
CA GLU A 137 5.48 -14.11 -6.52
C GLU A 137 4.37 -15.18 -6.45
N LYS A 138 4.35 -15.89 -5.34
CA LYS A 138 3.27 -16.83 -5.03
C LYS A 138 1.93 -16.10 -5.04
N TYR A 139 0.97 -16.65 -5.77
CA TYR A 139 -0.42 -16.20 -5.68
C TYR A 139 -1.00 -16.60 -4.32
N LEU A 140 -1.54 -15.65 -3.59
CA LEU A 140 -2.28 -15.94 -2.38
C LEU A 140 -3.70 -16.34 -2.76
N GLU A 141 -4.08 -17.56 -2.43
CA GLU A 141 -5.44 -18.05 -2.70
C GLU A 141 -6.47 -17.16 -1.98
N LYS A 142 -7.64 -16.99 -2.60
CA LYS A 142 -8.68 -16.07 -2.11
C LYS A 142 -8.24 -14.61 -2.00
N ALA A 143 -7.31 -14.18 -2.86
CA ALA A 143 -6.82 -12.79 -2.85
C ALA A 143 -7.93 -11.73 -2.98
N ASP A 144 -9.05 -12.08 -3.57
CA ASP A 144 -10.28 -11.28 -3.69
C ASP A 144 -11.08 -11.15 -2.37
N GLN A 145 -10.80 -12.03 -1.41
CA GLN A 145 -11.44 -12.05 -0.08
C GLN A 145 -10.50 -11.57 1.03
N LEU A 146 -9.23 -11.29 0.70
CA LEU A 146 -8.27 -10.80 1.68
C LEU A 146 -8.66 -9.40 2.16
N ILE A 147 -8.62 -9.23 3.47
CA ILE A 147 -8.70 -7.91 4.10
C ILE A 147 -7.29 -7.30 4.07
N ASP A 148 -7.17 -6.08 3.55
CA ASP A 148 -5.95 -5.29 3.73
C ASP A 148 -6.02 -4.62 5.11
N TYR A 149 -5.03 -4.87 5.94
CA TYR A 149 -4.81 -4.19 7.21
C TYR A 149 -3.72 -3.14 7.03
N LYS A 150 -4.11 -1.87 7.00
CA LYS A 150 -3.24 -0.74 6.68
C LYS A 150 -2.92 0.06 7.93
N PHE A 151 -1.83 -0.29 8.59
CA PHE A 151 -1.38 0.35 9.82
C PHE A 151 -0.73 1.69 9.52
N HIS A 152 -1.32 2.78 9.99
CA HIS A 152 -0.74 4.11 9.89
C HIS A 152 0.16 4.36 11.09
N CYS A 153 1.45 4.46 10.81
CA CYS A 153 2.48 4.58 11.83
C CYS A 153 3.04 6.01 11.84
N LEU A 154 3.07 6.62 13.01
CA LEU A 154 3.54 7.97 13.24
C LEU A 154 4.71 7.92 14.22
N ASN A 155 5.89 8.39 13.79
CA ASN A 155 7.12 8.38 14.59
C ASN A 155 7.45 6.97 15.14
N GLY A 156 7.36 5.95 14.27
CA GLY A 156 7.66 4.56 14.62
C GLY A 156 6.55 3.82 15.38
N GLU A 157 5.41 4.47 15.66
CA GLU A 157 4.32 3.87 16.43
C GLU A 157 3.03 3.76 15.60
N PRO A 158 2.45 2.56 15.45
CA PRO A 158 1.13 2.38 14.85
C PRO A 158 0.06 3.09 15.69
N ARG A 159 -0.79 3.89 15.04
CA ARG A 159 -1.80 4.72 15.71
C ARG A 159 -3.22 4.33 15.37
N PHE A 160 -3.45 3.94 14.14
CA PHE A 160 -4.74 3.43 13.70
C PHE A 160 -4.54 2.50 12.51
N VAL A 161 -5.50 1.62 12.30
CA VAL A 161 -5.55 0.73 11.14
C VAL A 161 -6.76 1.04 10.30
N LEU A 162 -6.54 1.23 9.00
CA LEU A 162 -7.57 1.25 7.99
C LEU A 162 -7.70 -0.14 7.40
N THR A 163 -8.88 -0.72 7.43
CA THR A 163 -9.15 -1.98 6.73
C THR A 163 -9.81 -1.71 5.39
N CYS A 164 -9.48 -2.52 4.40
CA CYS A 164 -10.14 -2.52 3.10
C CYS A 164 -10.68 -3.92 2.84
N SER A 165 -12.00 -4.05 2.85
CA SER A 165 -12.73 -5.31 2.65
C SER A 165 -13.69 -5.22 1.47
N ASP A 166 -14.41 -6.32 1.19
CA ASP A 166 -15.48 -6.41 0.19
C ASP A 166 -15.13 -5.87 -1.19
N ARG A 167 -13.91 -6.17 -1.67
CA ARG A 167 -13.47 -5.76 -3.00
C ARG A 167 -14.28 -6.46 -4.08
N LYS A 168 -15.40 -5.86 -4.49
CA LYS A 168 -16.27 -6.39 -5.55
C LYS A 168 -15.89 -5.77 -6.88
N SER A 169 -15.33 -6.58 -7.79
CA SER A 169 -15.19 -6.21 -9.19
C SER A 169 -16.47 -6.60 -9.94
N ASN A 170 -17.21 -5.61 -10.40
CA ASN A 170 -18.38 -5.80 -11.27
C ASN A 170 -18.00 -5.68 -12.76
N GLY A 171 -17.06 -6.49 -13.23
CA GLY A 171 -16.56 -6.43 -14.60
C GLY A 171 -15.82 -5.11 -14.90
N ASP A 172 -16.24 -4.37 -15.92
CA ASP A 172 -15.62 -3.09 -16.31
C ASP A 172 -15.95 -1.91 -15.38
N LYS A 173 -16.70 -2.12 -14.30
CA LYS A 173 -17.03 -1.07 -13.33
C LYS A 173 -15.93 -0.96 -12.28
N ALA A 174 -15.71 0.25 -11.80
CA ALA A 174 -14.77 0.53 -10.73
C ALA A 174 -15.08 -0.31 -9.49
N MET A 175 -14.03 -0.85 -8.86
CA MET A 175 -14.11 -1.72 -7.69
C MET A 175 -14.65 -0.94 -6.50
N GLN A 176 -15.74 -1.41 -5.90
CA GLN A 176 -16.22 -0.92 -4.62
C GLN A 176 -15.39 -1.51 -3.49
N VAL A 177 -15.10 -0.73 -2.46
CA VAL A 177 -14.32 -1.13 -1.30
C VAL A 177 -15.02 -0.63 -0.05
N THR A 178 -15.17 -1.49 0.94
CA THR A 178 -15.63 -1.10 2.28
C THR A 178 -14.41 -0.73 3.13
N LEU A 179 -14.48 0.43 3.79
CA LEU A 179 -13.42 0.95 4.64
C LEU A 179 -13.89 1.04 6.08
N ASP A 180 -13.12 0.51 7.01
CA ASP A 180 -13.30 0.69 8.45
C ASP A 180 -12.02 1.19 9.09
N LEU A 181 -12.14 1.96 10.17
CA LEU A 181 -11.03 2.41 11.00
C LEU A 181 -11.11 1.78 12.38
N PHE A 182 -9.97 1.31 12.88
CA PHE A 182 -9.84 0.77 14.24
C PHE A 182 -8.62 1.36 14.95
N ASP A 183 -8.70 1.44 16.26
CA ASP A 183 -7.53 1.68 17.10
C ASP A 183 -6.69 0.40 17.27
N MET A 184 -5.62 0.46 18.05
CA MET A 184 -4.72 -0.67 18.25
C MET A 184 -5.29 -1.77 19.16
N ASP A 185 -6.40 -1.49 19.85
CA ASP A 185 -7.16 -2.45 20.65
C ASP A 185 -8.34 -3.06 19.88
N TRP A 186 -8.49 -2.69 18.62
CA TRP A 186 -9.58 -3.07 17.71
C TRP A 186 -10.93 -2.45 18.05
N ASN A 187 -10.95 -1.27 18.69
CA ASN A 187 -12.18 -0.51 18.84
C ASN A 187 -12.44 0.28 17.54
N PRO A 188 -13.68 0.29 17.03
CA PRO A 188 -13.99 1.04 15.83
C PRO A 188 -13.87 2.55 16.06
N ILE A 189 -13.28 3.25 15.07
CA ILE A 189 -13.14 4.69 15.05
C ILE A 189 -14.17 5.26 14.07
N PRO A 190 -15.20 5.99 14.53
CA PRO A 190 -16.30 6.44 13.68
C PRO A 190 -15.96 7.67 12.80
N GLU A 191 -14.70 8.08 12.77
CA GLU A 191 -14.21 9.29 12.08
C GLU A 191 -13.88 9.05 10.60
N ILE A 192 -14.51 8.04 9.98
CA ILE A 192 -14.38 7.73 8.55
C ILE A 192 -15.47 8.42 7.73
N VAL A 193 -15.14 8.84 6.53
CA VAL A 193 -16.06 9.47 5.58
C VAL A 193 -16.02 8.77 4.22
N SER A 194 -17.11 8.84 3.48
CA SER A 194 -17.16 8.29 2.11
C SER A 194 -16.28 9.10 1.16
N SER A 195 -15.58 8.40 0.28
CA SER A 195 -14.74 9.00 -0.75
C SER A 195 -14.98 8.28 -2.10
N GLY A 196 -15.96 8.75 -2.84
CA GLY A 196 -16.25 8.22 -4.18
C GLY A 196 -16.72 6.76 -4.18
N LEU A 197 -15.85 5.83 -4.55
CA LEU A 197 -16.14 4.38 -4.61
C LEU A 197 -15.86 3.65 -3.30
N GLU A 198 -15.29 4.37 -2.34
CA GLU A 198 -14.99 3.87 -1.02
C GLU A 198 -16.15 4.23 -0.10
N HIS A 199 -16.68 3.23 0.60
CA HIS A 199 -17.81 3.39 1.50
C HIS A 199 -17.38 3.11 2.94
N PRO A 200 -17.81 3.90 3.92
CA PRO A 200 -17.63 3.56 5.32
C PRO A 200 -18.30 2.22 5.63
N GLY A 201 -17.58 1.36 6.36
CA GLY A 201 -18.15 0.17 6.97
C GLY A 201 -18.88 0.51 8.27
N GLU A 202 -19.43 -0.51 8.90
CA GLU A 202 -20.16 -0.38 10.17
C GLU A 202 -19.26 -0.64 11.40
N GLY A 203 -17.95 -0.87 11.18
CA GLY A 203 -16.99 -1.19 12.25
C GLY A 203 -17.19 -2.59 12.84
N GLU A 204 -17.86 -3.48 12.12
CA GLU A 204 -18.22 -4.83 12.59
C GLU A 204 -17.23 -5.92 12.17
N LEU A 205 -16.11 -5.55 11.52
CA LEU A 205 -15.10 -6.53 11.15
C LEU A 205 -14.56 -7.24 12.40
N PRO A 206 -14.50 -8.58 12.39
CA PRO A 206 -13.95 -9.33 13.50
C PRO A 206 -12.47 -8.96 13.72
N LYS A 207 -12.06 -8.92 14.99
CA LYS A 207 -10.64 -8.74 15.33
C LYS A 207 -9.82 -9.86 14.69
N PRO A 208 -8.73 -9.53 13.94
CA PRO A 208 -7.87 -10.56 13.36
C PRO A 208 -7.18 -11.37 14.48
N GLU A 209 -6.97 -12.65 14.24
CA GLU A 209 -6.35 -13.54 15.24
C GLU A 209 -4.93 -13.09 15.60
N ASN A 210 -4.21 -12.53 14.63
CA ASN A 210 -2.82 -12.10 14.79
C ASN A 210 -2.67 -10.58 14.95
N LEU A 211 -3.66 -9.85 15.49
CA LEU A 211 -3.56 -8.39 15.65
C LEU A 211 -2.30 -7.97 16.40
N ASP A 212 -1.99 -8.59 17.53
CA ASP A 212 -0.84 -8.23 18.36
C ASP A 212 0.48 -8.41 17.58
N GLU A 213 0.57 -9.47 16.78
CA GLU A 213 1.72 -9.71 15.89
C GLU A 213 1.77 -8.68 14.75
N MET A 214 0.63 -8.32 14.15
CA MET A 214 0.58 -7.27 13.14
C MET A 214 1.03 -5.91 13.70
N VAL A 215 0.59 -5.55 14.91
CA VAL A 215 1.01 -4.32 15.60
C VAL A 215 2.52 -4.35 15.88
N ARG A 216 3.06 -5.49 16.33
CA ARG A 216 4.50 -5.68 16.53
C ARG A 216 5.29 -5.49 15.23
N ILE A 217 4.83 -6.12 14.15
CA ILE A 217 5.44 -6.00 12.82
C ILE A 217 5.38 -4.54 12.34
N ALA A 218 4.23 -3.89 12.44
CA ALA A 218 4.05 -2.51 12.03
C ALA A 218 4.99 -1.56 12.77
N ARG A 219 5.20 -1.76 14.09
CA ARG A 219 6.15 -0.98 14.90
C ARG A 219 7.58 -1.19 14.41
N ILE A 220 8.02 -2.43 14.20
CA ILE A 220 9.38 -2.73 13.73
C ILE A 220 9.64 -2.12 12.35
N LEU A 221 8.68 -2.26 11.42
CA LEU A 221 8.84 -1.76 10.06
C LEU A 221 8.73 -0.25 9.94
N SER A 222 8.19 0.43 10.94
CA SER A 222 8.02 1.89 10.93
C SER A 222 9.07 2.66 11.72
N GLU A 223 9.94 2.00 12.49
CA GLU A 223 10.84 2.67 13.44
C GLU A 223 11.82 3.68 12.82
N ASP A 224 12.15 3.51 11.52
CA ASP A 224 13.07 4.40 10.80
C ASP A 224 12.37 5.60 10.13
N PHE A 225 11.05 5.73 10.27
CA PHE A 225 10.26 6.70 9.52
C PHE A 225 9.40 7.59 10.42
N LYS A 226 9.33 8.88 10.10
CA LYS A 226 8.37 9.78 10.73
C LYS A 226 6.93 9.37 10.43
N PHE A 227 6.67 9.04 9.17
CA PHE A 227 5.38 8.51 8.73
C PHE A 227 5.60 7.36 7.73
N VAL A 228 4.87 6.28 7.94
CA VAL A 228 4.72 5.20 6.95
C VAL A 228 3.43 4.43 7.22
N ARG A 229 2.78 3.98 6.16
CA ARG A 229 1.69 3.02 6.24
C ARG A 229 2.24 1.63 5.96
N VAL A 230 2.06 0.72 6.90
CA VAL A 230 2.45 -0.69 6.78
C VAL A 230 1.22 -1.50 6.41
N ASP A 231 1.22 -2.09 5.22
CA ASP A 231 0.11 -2.90 4.72
C ASP A 231 0.41 -4.38 4.96
N LEU A 232 -0.48 -5.05 5.67
CA LEU A 232 -0.37 -6.47 6.02
C LEU A 232 -1.64 -7.22 5.60
N TYR A 233 -1.49 -8.53 5.43
CA TYR A 233 -2.59 -9.47 5.21
C TYR A 233 -2.57 -10.56 6.25
N GLU A 234 -3.73 -11.14 6.54
CA GLU A 234 -3.84 -12.40 7.29
C GLU A 234 -4.50 -13.44 6.42
N LEU A 235 -3.88 -14.59 6.30
CA LEU A 235 -4.41 -15.73 5.57
C LEU A 235 -4.05 -17.01 6.33
N GLU A 236 -5.07 -17.79 6.70
CA GLU A 236 -4.91 -19.08 7.38
C GLU A 236 -4.04 -18.99 8.65
N GLY A 237 -4.28 -17.96 9.47
CA GLY A 237 -3.56 -17.73 10.72
C GLY A 237 -2.10 -17.25 10.54
N LYS A 238 -1.70 -16.85 9.34
CA LYS A 238 -0.38 -16.32 9.05
C LYS A 238 -0.44 -14.89 8.54
N VAL A 239 0.45 -14.04 9.08
CA VAL A 239 0.62 -12.66 8.61
C VAL A 239 1.54 -12.62 7.40
N TYR A 240 1.18 -11.84 6.39
CA TYR A 240 1.96 -11.57 5.20
C TYR A 240 2.20 -10.08 5.03
N PHE A 241 3.40 -9.73 4.58
CA PHE A 241 3.76 -8.37 4.21
C PHE A 241 3.17 -8.01 2.84
N GLY A 242 2.50 -6.87 2.77
CA GLY A 242 1.99 -6.28 1.53
C GLY A 242 2.94 -5.23 0.95
N GLU A 243 2.98 -4.05 1.56
CA GLU A 243 3.85 -2.94 1.13
C GLU A 243 4.11 -1.94 2.25
N LEU A 244 5.12 -1.10 2.07
CA LEU A 244 5.28 0.17 2.79
C LEU A 244 4.83 1.31 1.88
N THR A 245 3.96 2.19 2.38
CA THR A 245 3.41 3.31 1.62
C THR A 245 3.70 4.63 2.35
N PHE A 246 4.42 5.54 1.70
CA PHE A 246 4.81 6.82 2.28
C PHE A 246 3.85 7.95 1.92
N THR A 247 3.12 7.80 0.82
CA THR A 247 2.21 8.80 0.25
C THR A 247 0.79 8.24 0.03
N PRO A 248 0.15 7.64 1.07
CA PRO A 248 -1.18 7.06 0.91
C PRO A 248 -2.17 8.10 0.39
N ALA A 249 -2.92 7.75 -0.65
CA ALA A 249 -3.86 8.63 -1.33
C ALA A 249 -3.25 10.00 -1.68
N HIS A 250 -2.00 10.03 -2.15
CA HIS A 250 -1.24 11.24 -2.50
C HIS A 250 -1.05 12.20 -1.32
N CYS A 251 -0.72 11.68 -0.15
CA CYS A 251 -0.53 12.42 1.12
C CYS A 251 -1.80 13.10 1.67
N VAL A 252 -2.95 12.83 1.10
CA VAL A 252 -4.23 13.27 1.65
C VAL A 252 -5.03 12.06 2.07
N PHE A 253 -5.72 12.15 3.16
CA PHE A 253 -6.49 11.04 3.71
C PHE A 253 -7.98 11.32 3.51
N PRO A 254 -8.52 11.15 2.28
CA PRO A 254 -9.88 11.59 1.95
C PRO A 254 -10.97 10.80 2.70
N TYR A 255 -10.60 9.69 3.29
CA TYR A 255 -11.46 8.85 4.11
C TYR A 255 -11.48 9.22 5.59
N LEU A 256 -10.64 10.17 6.06
CA LEU A 256 -10.64 10.66 7.43
C LEU A 256 -11.52 11.91 7.56
N SER A 257 -12.21 12.06 8.70
CA SER A 257 -12.82 13.33 9.05
C SER A 257 -11.77 14.41 9.30
N ASP A 258 -12.13 15.69 9.11
CA ASP A 258 -11.24 16.81 9.40
C ASP A 258 -10.76 16.80 10.85
N LYS A 259 -11.63 16.39 11.77
CA LYS A 259 -11.32 16.28 13.19
C LYS A 259 -10.23 15.25 13.45
N PHE A 260 -10.38 14.06 12.87
CA PHE A 260 -9.42 12.97 13.07
C PHE A 260 -8.08 13.24 12.35
N ASP A 261 -8.11 13.83 11.16
CA ASP A 261 -6.91 14.31 10.44
C ASP A 261 -6.11 15.30 11.30
N LEU A 262 -6.79 16.24 11.98
CA LEU A 262 -6.15 17.18 12.90
C LEU A 262 -5.62 16.49 14.17
N GLU A 263 -6.36 15.57 14.77
CA GLU A 263 -5.95 14.81 15.96
C GLU A 263 -4.69 13.99 15.68
N MET A 264 -4.67 13.26 14.59
CA MET A 264 -3.47 12.49 14.17
C MET A 264 -2.30 13.40 13.80
N GLY A 265 -2.59 14.55 13.20
CA GLY A 265 -1.58 15.57 12.92
C GLY A 265 -0.86 16.06 14.18
N LYS A 266 -1.52 16.18 15.32
CA LYS A 266 -0.88 16.57 16.59
C LYS A 266 0.12 15.53 17.09
N LEU A 267 -0.07 14.26 16.74
CA LEU A 267 0.82 13.16 17.16
C LEU A 267 2.06 13.05 16.27
N LEU A 268 1.97 13.45 15.00
CA LEU A 268 3.10 13.38 14.07
C LEU A 268 4.06 14.54 14.32
N GLN A 269 5.31 14.22 14.66
CA GLN A 269 6.42 15.19 14.82
C GLN A 269 7.19 15.32 13.49
N ILE A 270 7.40 16.55 13.04
CA ILE A 270 8.14 16.86 11.80
C ILE A 270 9.20 17.91 12.07
#